data_99a0129a0c835539b23bfba0aadf3163
#
_entry.id   99a0129a0c835539b23bfba0aadf3163
#
_cell.length_a   1.000
_cell.length_b   1.000
_cell.length_c   1.000
_cell.angle_alpha   90.00
_cell.angle_beta   90.00
_cell.angle_gamma   90.00
#
_symmetry.space_group_name_H-M   'P 1'
#
loop_
_entity.id
_entity.type
_entity.pdbx_description
1 polymer ?
#
loop_
_entity_poly.entity_id
_entity_poly.type
_entity_poly.pdbx_seq_one_letter_code
_entity_poly.pdbx_strand_id
1 'polypeptide(L)'
;MAIFPFAHPLLKRFDRWATPVLAVVGVAVLLLETRHPLRRRTRPRSERWLRNLLLAAPSLPAMRLTLLPAVVGLAQLAAPHRPARLLAGLPGPLRTTAEVLLLDYLAYTWHRLLHSPLLWRLHRVHHSDLDMDLTTAWRFHFGEMLASIPYRAGLPALLGVRPATALAYEVVFEACTAMQHSNWRLPLAAERRLVPLLVTPRAHGIHHSMVRAETQSNFGVVLSLWDRLHRTLRLNVPQCDLTIGVPAYPDPADQTVARLLVLPLAPLEPWARPDGSVPERAPTTTSLLELAADGNC
;
A
#
# COMPACT_ATOMS: atom_id res chain seq x y z
N MET A 1 -8.91 10.99 -33.80
CA MET A 1 -8.90 10.71 -32.36
C MET A 1 -7.85 9.64 -32.10
N ALA A 2 -6.73 9.98 -31.46
CA ALA A 2 -5.63 9.02 -31.27
C ALA A 2 -6.07 7.91 -30.30
N ILE A 3 -6.14 6.68 -30.79
CA ILE A 3 -6.60 5.47 -30.08
C ILE A 3 -5.56 4.99 -29.02
N PHE A 4 -4.37 5.61 -28.96
CA PHE A 4 -3.31 5.23 -28.03
C PHE A 4 -3.10 6.27 -26.95
N PRO A 5 -3.57 6.03 -25.70
CA PRO A 5 -3.43 6.95 -24.57
C PRO A 5 -1.97 7.23 -24.15
N PHE A 6 -1.01 6.38 -24.57
CA PHE A 6 0.41 6.55 -24.24
C PHE A 6 1.05 7.83 -24.77
N ALA A 7 0.51 8.42 -25.86
CA ALA A 7 0.98 9.68 -26.41
C ALA A 7 0.40 10.91 -25.72
N HIS A 8 -0.50 10.73 -24.73
CA HIS A 8 -1.18 11.85 -24.09
C HIS A 8 -0.20 12.78 -23.35
N PRO A 9 -0.28 14.10 -23.56
CA PRO A 9 0.66 15.06 -22.97
C PRO A 9 0.79 14.97 -21.44
N LEU A 10 -0.31 14.68 -20.74
CA LEU A 10 -0.29 14.49 -19.29
C LEU A 10 0.57 13.30 -18.85
N LEU A 11 0.54 12.17 -19.58
CA LEU A 11 1.36 11.01 -19.25
C LEU A 11 2.85 11.27 -19.52
N LYS A 12 3.17 11.93 -20.64
CA LYS A 12 4.55 12.35 -20.93
C LYS A 12 5.09 13.32 -19.87
N ARG A 13 4.25 14.26 -19.44
CA ARG A 13 4.60 15.20 -18.37
C ARG A 13 4.76 14.46 -17.03
N PHE A 14 3.86 13.56 -16.72
CA PHE A 14 3.93 12.71 -15.53
C PHE A 14 5.25 11.95 -15.47
N ASP A 15 5.61 11.20 -16.50
CA ASP A 15 6.86 10.41 -16.55
C ASP A 15 8.11 11.24 -16.30
N ARG A 16 8.13 12.47 -16.81
CA ARG A 16 9.30 13.36 -16.71
C ARG A 16 9.65 13.72 -15.25
N TRP A 17 8.65 13.86 -14.38
CA TRP A 17 8.87 14.24 -12.98
C TRP A 17 8.62 13.12 -11.98
N ALA A 18 7.67 12.21 -12.23
CA ALA A 18 7.31 11.14 -11.32
C ALA A 18 8.47 10.15 -11.11
N THR A 19 9.09 9.69 -12.19
CA THR A 19 10.21 8.74 -12.13
C THR A 19 11.39 9.27 -11.30
N PRO A 20 11.94 10.47 -11.53
CA PRO A 20 13.04 10.96 -10.69
C PRO A 20 12.62 11.20 -9.24
N VAL A 21 11.40 11.68 -8.98
CA VAL A 21 10.90 11.87 -7.60
C VAL A 21 10.82 10.53 -6.88
N LEU A 22 10.21 9.51 -7.48
CA LEU A 22 10.09 8.19 -6.87
C LEU A 22 11.45 7.50 -6.72
N ALA A 23 12.38 7.70 -7.64
CA ALA A 23 13.74 7.19 -7.51
C ALA A 23 14.46 7.83 -6.31
N VAL A 24 14.36 9.15 -6.14
CA VAL A 24 14.95 9.85 -4.99
C VAL A 24 14.32 9.37 -3.68
N VAL A 25 12.99 9.25 -3.62
CA VAL A 25 12.28 8.72 -2.45
C VAL A 25 12.75 7.30 -2.13
N GLY A 26 12.79 6.42 -3.14
CA GLY A 26 13.23 5.03 -2.97
C GLY A 26 14.65 4.92 -2.42
N VAL A 27 15.59 5.69 -2.98
CA VAL A 27 16.99 5.74 -2.49
C VAL A 27 17.04 6.29 -1.06
N ALA A 28 16.33 7.36 -0.76
CA ALA A 28 16.30 7.95 0.58
C ALA A 28 15.74 6.96 1.61
N VAL A 29 14.61 6.32 1.31
CA VAL A 29 13.99 5.31 2.19
C VAL A 29 14.93 4.11 2.40
N LEU A 30 15.57 3.61 1.33
CA LEU A 30 16.54 2.51 1.40
C LEU A 30 17.73 2.84 2.32
N LEU A 31 18.27 4.05 2.20
CA LEU A 31 19.37 4.51 3.05
C LEU A 31 18.93 4.64 4.51
N LEU A 32 17.74 5.18 4.75
CA LEU A 32 17.19 5.37 6.09
C LEU A 32 16.87 4.04 6.77
N GLU A 33 16.22 3.10 6.10
CA GLU A 33 15.95 1.76 6.68
C GLU A 33 17.20 0.92 6.87
N THR A 34 18.26 1.20 6.11
CA THR A 34 19.54 0.50 6.25
C THR A 34 20.32 1.02 7.47
N ARG A 35 20.31 2.35 7.69
CA ARG A 35 21.01 2.99 8.81
C ARG A 35 20.24 2.92 10.13
N HIS A 36 18.92 2.96 10.05
CA HIS A 36 18.03 3.03 11.22
C HIS A 36 16.92 1.98 11.11
N PRO A 37 17.24 0.67 11.22
CA PRO A 37 16.22 -0.37 11.12
C PRO A 37 15.25 -0.31 12.31
N LEU A 38 13.96 -0.49 12.01
CA LEU A 38 12.88 -0.52 13.00
C LEU A 38 12.77 -1.89 13.67
N ARG A 39 12.93 -2.96 12.89
CA ARG A 39 12.80 -4.36 13.32
C ARG A 39 14.06 -5.13 12.96
N ARG A 40 14.40 -6.16 13.75
CA ARG A 40 15.45 -7.10 13.35
C ARG A 40 15.01 -7.84 12.11
N ARG A 41 15.91 -7.95 11.14
CA ARG A 41 15.65 -8.75 9.94
C ARG A 41 15.69 -10.23 10.30
N THR A 42 14.68 -10.95 9.89
CA THR A 42 14.55 -12.40 10.08
C THR A 42 15.00 -13.19 8.86
N ARG A 43 15.11 -12.52 7.70
CA ARG A 43 15.45 -13.14 6.42
C ARG A 43 16.55 -12.38 5.66
N PRO A 44 17.38 -13.07 4.85
CA PRO A 44 18.38 -12.42 4.00
C PRO A 44 17.70 -11.46 3.00
N ARG A 45 18.22 -10.24 2.92
CA ARG A 45 17.70 -9.22 1.98
C ARG A 45 17.77 -9.68 0.52
N SER A 46 18.88 -10.28 0.11
CA SER A 46 19.12 -10.66 -1.28
C SER A 46 18.05 -11.61 -1.83
N GLU A 47 17.63 -12.59 -1.04
CA GLU A 47 16.59 -13.54 -1.45
C GLU A 47 15.23 -12.85 -1.60
N ARG A 48 14.84 -12.03 -0.63
CA ARG A 48 13.57 -11.32 -0.64
C ARG A 48 13.52 -10.30 -1.76
N TRP A 49 14.58 -9.51 -1.92
CA TRP A 49 14.67 -8.50 -2.97
C TRP A 49 14.52 -9.10 -4.36
N LEU A 50 15.22 -10.21 -4.64
CA LEU A 50 15.09 -10.89 -5.92
C LEU A 50 13.63 -11.33 -6.17
N ARG A 51 12.98 -11.95 -5.18
CA ARG A 51 11.58 -12.40 -5.28
C ARG A 51 10.63 -11.23 -5.49
N ASN A 52 10.76 -10.17 -4.69
CA ASN A 52 9.89 -9.00 -4.77
C ASN A 52 10.07 -8.25 -6.09
N LEU A 53 11.30 -8.10 -6.59
CA LEU A 53 11.57 -7.49 -7.89
C LEU A 53 11.06 -8.34 -9.06
N LEU A 54 11.18 -9.67 -8.98
CA LEU A 54 10.61 -10.56 -9.99
C LEU A 54 9.07 -10.53 -10.01
N LEU A 55 8.41 -10.33 -8.87
CA LEU A 55 6.96 -10.08 -8.83
C LEU A 55 6.60 -8.68 -9.35
N ALA A 56 7.43 -7.69 -9.09
CA ALA A 56 7.25 -6.33 -9.61
C ALA A 56 7.40 -6.28 -11.15
N ALA A 57 8.21 -7.14 -11.72
CA ALA A 57 8.49 -7.14 -13.16
C ALA A 57 7.24 -7.21 -14.05
N PRO A 58 6.22 -8.06 -13.81
CA PRO A 58 4.95 -8.00 -14.52
C PRO A 58 3.99 -6.92 -13.98
N SER A 59 4.06 -6.57 -12.69
CA SER A 59 3.10 -5.69 -12.03
C SER A 59 3.31 -4.21 -12.37
N LEU A 60 4.57 -3.76 -12.44
CA LEU A 60 4.90 -2.38 -12.83
C LEU A 60 4.51 -2.07 -14.28
N PRO A 61 4.82 -2.91 -15.29
CA PRO A 61 4.29 -2.73 -16.64
C PRO A 61 2.75 -2.79 -16.67
N ALA A 62 2.11 -3.70 -15.94
CA ALA A 62 0.65 -3.75 -15.87
C ALA A 62 0.07 -2.42 -15.39
N MET A 63 0.59 -1.86 -14.32
CA MET A 63 0.19 -0.53 -13.83
C MET A 63 0.46 0.56 -14.88
N ARG A 64 1.66 0.59 -15.44
CA ARG A 64 2.08 1.63 -16.39
C ARG A 64 1.29 1.60 -17.70
N LEU A 65 0.99 0.41 -18.19
CA LEU A 65 0.35 0.21 -19.50
C LEU A 65 -1.18 0.20 -19.43
N THR A 66 -1.76 0.02 -18.25
CA THR A 66 -3.21 -0.07 -18.09
C THR A 66 -3.78 0.99 -17.16
N LEU A 67 -3.36 1.05 -15.90
CA LEU A 67 -3.93 1.96 -14.90
C LEU A 67 -3.72 3.44 -15.26
N LEU A 68 -2.47 3.84 -15.54
CA LEU A 68 -2.19 5.25 -15.83
C LEU A 68 -2.90 5.77 -17.10
N PRO A 69 -2.93 5.01 -18.21
CA PRO A 69 -3.78 5.38 -19.35
C PRO A 69 -5.27 5.39 -19.04
N ALA A 70 -5.75 4.44 -18.20
CA ALA A 70 -7.16 4.39 -17.81
C ALA A 70 -7.58 5.63 -17.00
N VAL A 71 -6.72 6.15 -16.12
CA VAL A 71 -6.98 7.41 -15.38
C VAL A 71 -7.33 8.56 -16.34
N VAL A 72 -6.58 8.68 -17.44
CA VAL A 72 -6.81 9.74 -18.43
C VAL A 72 -8.00 9.42 -19.33
N GLY A 73 -8.04 8.20 -19.89
CA GLY A 73 -9.06 7.79 -20.86
C GLY A 73 -10.46 7.74 -20.26
N LEU A 74 -10.63 7.14 -19.08
CA LEU A 74 -11.92 7.07 -18.40
C LEU A 74 -12.41 8.45 -17.98
N ALA A 75 -11.51 9.35 -17.54
CA ALA A 75 -11.89 10.72 -17.21
C ALA A 75 -12.39 11.49 -18.46
N GLN A 76 -11.80 11.26 -19.64
CA GLN A 76 -12.26 11.84 -20.90
C GLN A 76 -13.63 11.28 -21.31
N LEU A 77 -13.82 9.96 -21.19
CA LEU A 77 -15.10 9.31 -21.48
C LEU A 77 -16.21 9.74 -20.51
N ALA A 78 -15.91 9.89 -19.23
CA ALA A 78 -16.88 10.32 -18.22
C ALA A 78 -17.22 11.83 -18.30
N ALA A 79 -16.38 12.64 -18.92
CA ALA A 79 -16.53 14.09 -18.94
C ALA A 79 -17.91 14.58 -19.45
N PRO A 80 -18.54 14.01 -20.50
CA PRO A 80 -19.89 14.40 -20.94
C PRO A 80 -20.99 13.98 -19.96
N HIS A 81 -20.78 12.91 -19.20
CA HIS A 81 -21.81 12.21 -18.42
C HIS A 81 -21.65 12.39 -16.91
N ARG A 82 -20.86 13.35 -16.46
CA ARG A 82 -20.57 13.55 -15.02
C ARG A 82 -21.85 13.77 -14.23
N PRO A 83 -22.26 12.81 -13.36
CA PRO A 83 -23.46 12.96 -12.54
C PRO A 83 -23.28 14.03 -11.44
N ALA A 84 -22.03 14.37 -11.11
CA ALA A 84 -21.76 15.33 -10.05
C ALA A 84 -20.68 16.35 -10.45
N ARG A 85 -21.11 17.57 -10.72
CA ARG A 85 -20.21 18.72 -10.80
C ARG A 85 -19.88 19.28 -9.39
N LEU A 86 -20.05 18.45 -8.35
CA LEU A 86 -19.86 18.87 -6.96
C LEU A 86 -18.50 19.54 -6.73
N LEU A 87 -17.44 18.93 -7.27
CA LEU A 87 -16.09 19.49 -7.13
C LEU A 87 -15.79 20.60 -8.13
N ALA A 88 -16.52 20.68 -9.25
CA ALA A 88 -16.24 21.66 -10.31
C ALA A 88 -16.53 23.11 -9.91
N GLY A 89 -17.46 23.33 -8.98
CA GLY A 89 -17.80 24.66 -8.46
C GLY A 89 -16.87 25.18 -7.38
N LEU A 90 -15.91 24.37 -6.90
CA LEU A 90 -14.98 24.77 -5.86
C LEU A 90 -13.83 25.63 -6.42
N PRO A 91 -13.34 26.63 -5.68
CA PRO A 91 -12.09 27.33 -6.00
C PRO A 91 -10.93 26.35 -6.18
N GLY A 92 -9.99 26.64 -7.08
CA GLY A 92 -8.91 25.74 -7.49
C GLY A 92 -8.18 25.01 -6.36
N PRO A 93 -7.65 25.72 -5.33
CA PRO A 93 -6.96 25.08 -4.20
C PRO A 93 -7.88 24.14 -3.40
N LEU A 94 -9.10 24.60 -3.07
CA LEU A 94 -10.07 23.80 -2.33
C LEU A 94 -10.52 22.57 -3.10
N ARG A 95 -10.70 22.71 -4.41
CA ARG A 95 -10.99 21.58 -5.31
C ARG A 95 -9.87 20.55 -5.28
N THR A 96 -8.61 20.99 -5.39
CA THR A 96 -7.45 20.05 -5.35
C THR A 96 -7.39 19.31 -4.03
N THR A 97 -7.59 20.00 -2.91
CA THR A 97 -7.64 19.37 -1.59
C THR A 97 -8.76 18.34 -1.50
N ALA A 98 -9.97 18.69 -1.94
CA ALA A 98 -11.11 17.77 -1.94
C ALA A 98 -10.86 16.55 -2.84
N GLU A 99 -10.28 16.74 -4.03
CA GLU A 99 -9.91 15.63 -4.93
C GLU A 99 -8.87 14.70 -4.30
N VAL A 100 -7.83 15.25 -3.63
CA VAL A 100 -6.80 14.45 -2.96
C VAL A 100 -7.39 13.68 -1.77
N LEU A 101 -8.21 14.31 -0.94
CA LEU A 101 -8.87 13.63 0.18
C LEU A 101 -9.81 12.51 -0.30
N LEU A 102 -10.53 12.74 -1.39
CA LEU A 102 -11.37 11.73 -2.00
C LEU A 102 -10.56 10.55 -2.53
N LEU A 103 -9.47 10.82 -3.26
CA LEU A 103 -8.58 9.77 -3.78
C LEU A 103 -7.98 8.94 -2.65
N ASP A 104 -7.55 9.59 -1.57
CA ASP A 104 -6.98 8.89 -0.42
C ASP A 104 -8.04 8.07 0.35
N TYR A 105 -9.27 8.57 0.46
CA TYR A 105 -10.38 7.79 1.00
C TYR A 105 -10.72 6.58 0.13
N LEU A 106 -10.70 6.75 -1.20
CA LEU A 106 -10.86 5.62 -2.12
C LEU A 106 -9.72 4.61 -1.99
N ALA A 107 -8.47 5.06 -1.82
CA ALA A 107 -7.34 4.17 -1.58
C ALA A 107 -7.53 3.36 -0.28
N TYR A 108 -7.94 4.02 0.82
CA TYR A 108 -8.27 3.36 2.08
C TYR A 108 -9.38 2.31 1.92
N THR A 109 -10.48 2.67 1.27
CA THR A 109 -11.61 1.74 1.08
C THR A 109 -11.26 0.60 0.13
N TRP A 110 -10.45 0.86 -0.91
CA TRP A 110 -9.89 -0.19 -1.76
C TRP A 110 -9.03 -1.16 -0.96
N HIS A 111 -8.14 -0.68 -0.12
CA HIS A 111 -7.28 -1.52 0.71
C HIS A 111 -8.12 -2.40 1.66
N ARG A 112 -9.18 -1.88 2.27
CA ARG A 112 -10.14 -2.69 3.04
C ARG A 112 -10.84 -3.75 2.20
N LEU A 113 -11.22 -3.44 0.96
CA LEU A 113 -11.83 -4.40 0.04
C LEU A 113 -10.87 -5.51 -0.36
N LEU A 114 -9.58 -5.22 -0.49
CA LEU A 114 -8.54 -6.23 -0.74
C LEU A 114 -8.47 -7.29 0.36
N HIS A 115 -8.88 -6.98 1.58
CA HIS A 115 -9.01 -7.93 2.69
C HIS A 115 -10.33 -8.71 2.71
N SER A 116 -11.23 -8.50 1.73
CA SER A 116 -12.41 -9.35 1.54
C SER A 116 -12.03 -10.73 0.99
N PRO A 117 -12.81 -11.79 1.24
CA PRO A 117 -12.45 -13.15 0.79
C PRO A 117 -12.15 -13.25 -0.71
N LEU A 118 -12.85 -12.46 -1.55
CA LEU A 118 -12.65 -12.48 -3.00
C LEU A 118 -11.31 -11.87 -3.40
N LEU A 119 -11.01 -10.67 -2.92
CA LEU A 119 -9.82 -9.91 -3.33
C LEU A 119 -8.57 -10.29 -2.52
N TRP A 120 -8.76 -10.87 -1.32
CA TRP A 120 -7.67 -11.42 -0.53
C TRP A 120 -6.86 -12.47 -1.31
N ARG A 121 -7.47 -13.18 -2.23
CA ARG A 121 -6.76 -14.12 -3.12
C ARG A 121 -5.57 -13.47 -3.83
N LEU A 122 -5.73 -12.23 -4.27
CA LEU A 122 -4.67 -11.45 -4.91
C LEU A 122 -3.74 -10.82 -3.87
N HIS A 123 -4.32 -10.21 -2.85
CA HIS A 123 -3.60 -9.39 -1.87
C HIS A 123 -2.77 -10.22 -0.87
N ARG A 124 -3.12 -11.49 -0.63
CA ARG A 124 -2.30 -12.39 0.20
C ARG A 124 -0.90 -12.61 -0.36
N VAL A 125 -0.67 -12.42 -1.66
CA VAL A 125 0.68 -12.44 -2.25
C VAL A 125 1.55 -11.34 -1.65
N HIS A 126 0.97 -10.15 -1.48
CA HIS A 126 1.61 -8.99 -0.85
C HIS A 126 1.89 -9.27 0.63
N HIS A 127 0.89 -9.74 1.38
CA HIS A 127 1.01 -10.05 2.81
C HIS A 127 1.86 -11.27 3.13
N SER A 128 2.13 -12.17 2.17
CA SER A 128 2.88 -13.39 2.43
C SER A 128 4.41 -13.18 2.54
N ASP A 129 4.93 -11.95 2.41
CA ASP A 129 6.34 -11.68 2.68
C ASP A 129 6.68 -12.04 4.13
N LEU A 130 7.79 -12.74 4.35
CA LEU A 130 8.19 -13.24 5.69
C LEU A 130 9.00 -12.22 6.49
N ASP A 131 9.24 -11.06 5.93
CA ASP A 131 9.87 -9.92 6.56
C ASP A 131 9.37 -8.67 5.82
N MET A 132 9.76 -7.48 6.25
CA MET A 132 9.24 -6.24 5.67
C MET A 132 10.35 -5.22 5.48
N ASP A 133 10.47 -4.71 4.25
CA ASP A 133 11.33 -3.59 3.87
C ASP A 133 10.76 -2.86 2.66
N LEU A 134 11.47 -1.85 2.16
CA LEU A 134 11.07 -1.08 0.98
C LEU A 134 10.57 -1.94 -0.19
N THR A 135 11.19 -3.12 -0.43
CA THR A 135 10.82 -3.95 -1.58
C THR A 135 9.47 -4.64 -1.42
N THR A 136 8.96 -4.76 -0.20
CA THR A 136 7.60 -5.26 0.06
C THR A 136 6.55 -4.35 -0.58
N ALA A 137 6.84 -3.04 -0.72
CA ALA A 137 5.99 -2.08 -1.43
C ALA A 137 5.75 -2.42 -2.91
N TRP A 138 6.60 -3.24 -3.51
CA TRP A 138 6.48 -3.65 -4.92
C TRP A 138 6.03 -5.11 -5.06
N ARG A 139 5.79 -5.81 -3.96
CA ARG A 139 5.36 -7.20 -3.92
C ARG A 139 3.86 -7.32 -4.20
N PHE A 140 3.39 -6.92 -5.37
CA PHE A 140 2.01 -7.08 -5.78
C PHE A 140 1.87 -8.08 -6.92
N HIS A 141 0.77 -8.83 -6.91
CA HIS A 141 0.40 -9.63 -8.06
C HIS A 141 -0.14 -8.72 -9.17
N PHE A 142 0.28 -8.95 -10.43
CA PHE A 142 -0.19 -8.13 -11.57
C PHE A 142 -1.72 -8.14 -11.71
N GLY A 143 -2.39 -9.23 -11.34
CA GLY A 143 -3.84 -9.33 -11.29
C GLY A 143 -4.49 -8.37 -10.32
N GLU A 144 -3.83 -8.03 -9.19
CA GLU A 144 -4.32 -6.99 -8.29
C GLU A 144 -4.25 -5.61 -8.94
N MET A 145 -3.18 -5.33 -9.68
CA MET A 145 -3.06 -4.08 -10.42
C MET A 145 -4.19 -3.92 -11.44
N LEU A 146 -4.50 -4.98 -12.19
CA LEU A 146 -5.61 -4.98 -13.15
C LEU A 146 -6.97 -4.85 -12.45
N ALA A 147 -7.20 -5.58 -11.36
CA ALA A 147 -8.44 -5.50 -10.57
C ALA A 147 -8.66 -4.12 -9.95
N SER A 148 -7.59 -3.34 -9.72
CA SER A 148 -7.67 -2.00 -9.14
C SER A 148 -8.20 -0.93 -10.11
N ILE A 149 -8.16 -1.16 -11.43
CA ILE A 149 -8.48 -0.15 -12.46
C ILE A 149 -9.88 0.45 -12.29
N PRO A 150 -10.98 -0.34 -12.13
CA PRO A 150 -12.30 0.22 -11.93
C PRO A 150 -12.35 1.16 -10.72
N TYR A 151 -11.61 0.84 -9.68
CA TYR A 151 -11.61 1.57 -8.43
C TYR A 151 -10.66 2.78 -8.44
N ARG A 152 -9.42 2.61 -8.89
CA ARG A 152 -8.40 3.67 -8.91
C ARG A 152 -8.53 4.65 -10.08
N ALA A 153 -9.17 4.25 -11.18
CA ALA A 153 -9.38 5.09 -12.34
C ALA A 153 -10.87 5.34 -12.63
N GLY A 154 -11.71 4.31 -12.58
CA GLY A 154 -13.14 4.41 -12.92
C GLY A 154 -13.92 5.28 -11.96
N LEU A 155 -13.86 5.02 -10.66
CA LEU A 155 -14.58 5.82 -9.65
C LEU A 155 -14.13 7.29 -9.63
N PRO A 156 -12.81 7.62 -9.60
CA PRO A 156 -12.35 9.00 -9.70
C PRO A 156 -12.86 9.70 -10.96
N ALA A 157 -12.89 9.01 -12.10
CA ALA A 157 -13.42 9.55 -13.35
C ALA A 157 -14.90 9.88 -13.23
N LEU A 158 -15.72 8.96 -12.70
CA LEU A 158 -17.15 9.15 -12.47
C LEU A 158 -17.44 10.29 -11.49
N LEU A 159 -16.62 10.42 -10.45
CA LEU A 159 -16.75 11.49 -9.45
C LEU A 159 -16.17 12.84 -9.91
N GLY A 160 -15.65 12.91 -11.13
CA GLY A 160 -15.19 14.15 -11.75
C GLY A 160 -13.85 14.66 -11.24
N VAL A 161 -13.02 13.78 -10.65
CA VAL A 161 -11.63 14.07 -10.30
C VAL A 161 -10.82 14.40 -11.55
N ARG A 162 -10.01 15.44 -11.50
CA ARG A 162 -9.15 15.82 -12.65
C ARG A 162 -8.05 14.78 -12.85
N PRO A 163 -7.78 14.35 -14.09
CA PRO A 163 -6.69 13.39 -14.37
C PRO A 163 -5.33 13.84 -13.84
N ALA A 164 -5.04 15.15 -13.93
CA ALA A 164 -3.78 15.69 -13.42
C ALA A 164 -3.64 15.52 -11.90
N THR A 165 -4.73 15.72 -11.14
CA THR A 165 -4.73 15.50 -9.69
C THR A 165 -4.61 14.00 -9.37
N ALA A 166 -5.33 13.14 -10.10
CA ALA A 166 -5.23 11.69 -9.92
C ALA A 166 -3.82 11.16 -10.19
N LEU A 167 -3.18 11.59 -11.29
CA LEU A 167 -1.80 11.22 -11.59
C LEU A 167 -0.81 11.75 -10.53
N ALA A 168 -0.98 12.99 -10.06
CA ALA A 168 -0.14 13.53 -8.99
C ALA A 168 -0.32 12.75 -7.68
N TYR A 169 -1.56 12.36 -7.36
CA TYR A 169 -1.84 11.52 -6.20
C TYR A 169 -1.19 10.13 -6.32
N GLU A 170 -1.11 9.53 -7.51
CA GLU A 170 -0.40 8.25 -7.71
C GLU A 170 1.06 8.33 -7.27
N VAL A 171 1.74 9.47 -7.47
CA VAL A 171 3.13 9.64 -6.98
C VAL A 171 3.18 9.75 -5.47
N VAL A 172 2.24 10.46 -4.85
CA VAL A 172 2.13 10.52 -3.38
C VAL A 172 1.83 9.13 -2.82
N PHE A 173 0.89 8.41 -3.43
CA PHE A 173 0.54 7.04 -3.08
C PHE A 173 1.77 6.12 -3.10
N GLU A 174 2.52 6.08 -4.20
CA GLU A 174 3.70 5.22 -4.35
C GLU A 174 4.82 5.61 -3.37
N ALA A 175 5.04 6.92 -3.16
CA ALA A 175 6.03 7.41 -2.19
C ALA A 175 5.68 7.02 -0.76
N CYS A 176 4.41 7.17 -0.36
CA CYS A 176 3.93 6.78 0.97
C CYS A 176 3.92 5.26 1.12
N THR A 177 3.54 4.51 0.09
CA THR A 177 3.62 3.04 0.06
C THR A 177 5.04 2.55 0.26
N ALA A 178 6.03 3.15 -0.42
CA ALA A 178 7.44 2.85 -0.22
C ALA A 178 7.90 3.15 1.22
N MET A 179 7.50 4.29 1.77
CA MET A 179 7.86 4.68 3.15
C MET A 179 7.22 3.75 4.18
N GLN A 180 5.93 3.49 4.12
CA GLN A 180 5.22 2.73 5.16
C GLN A 180 5.60 1.24 5.18
N HIS A 181 6.00 0.65 4.05
CA HIS A 181 6.52 -0.71 4.00
C HIS A 181 7.96 -0.82 4.45
N SER A 182 8.69 0.30 4.51
CA SER A 182 10.10 0.27 4.88
C SER A 182 10.33 -0.23 6.29
N ASN A 183 11.53 -0.75 6.52
CA ASN A 183 12.01 -1.06 7.86
C ASN A 183 12.69 0.16 8.52
N TRP A 184 12.19 1.36 8.24
CA TRP A 184 12.77 2.59 8.78
C TRP A 184 12.21 2.92 10.17
N ARG A 185 13.12 3.08 11.14
CA ARG A 185 12.80 3.56 12.49
C ARG A 185 12.77 5.08 12.50
N LEU A 186 11.58 5.65 12.50
CA LEU A 186 11.40 7.06 12.78
C LEU A 186 11.79 7.37 14.24
N PRO A 187 12.44 8.52 14.49
CA PRO A 187 12.59 9.01 15.86
C PRO A 187 11.22 9.13 16.53
N LEU A 188 11.11 8.68 17.78
CA LEU A 188 9.82 8.58 18.45
C LEU A 188 9.07 9.91 18.52
N ALA A 189 9.78 11.02 18.77
CA ALA A 189 9.18 12.35 18.79
C ALA A 189 8.56 12.73 17.43
N ALA A 190 9.18 12.31 16.31
CA ALA A 190 8.63 12.48 14.97
C ALA A 190 7.44 11.55 14.73
N GLU A 191 7.55 10.27 15.12
CA GLU A 191 6.47 9.28 15.03
C GLU A 191 5.19 9.80 15.71
N ARG A 192 5.30 10.27 16.96
CA ARG A 192 4.16 10.82 17.73
C ARG A 192 3.47 12.00 17.03
N ARG A 193 4.23 12.81 16.29
CA ARG A 193 3.68 13.97 15.55
C ARG A 193 3.09 13.57 14.21
N LEU A 194 3.64 12.55 13.57
CA LEU A 194 3.24 12.13 12.22
C LEU A 194 2.08 11.16 12.23
N VAL A 195 2.06 10.18 13.14
CA VAL A 195 1.03 9.14 13.17
C VAL A 195 -0.41 9.64 13.29
N PRO A 196 -0.71 10.82 13.85
CA PRO A 196 -2.03 11.42 13.79
C PRO A 196 -2.53 11.75 12.38
N LEU A 197 -1.62 11.96 11.44
CA LEU A 197 -1.93 12.43 10.10
C LEU A 197 -1.54 11.42 9.01
N LEU A 198 -0.39 10.76 9.18
CA LEU A 198 0.21 9.91 8.16
C LEU A 198 0.35 8.46 8.64
N VAL A 199 0.26 7.55 7.70
CA VAL A 199 0.60 6.14 7.95
C VAL A 199 2.12 6.01 8.05
N THR A 200 2.60 5.38 9.11
CA THR A 200 4.03 5.22 9.40
C THR A 200 4.47 3.77 9.24
N PRO A 201 5.78 3.49 9.09
CA PRO A 201 6.31 2.12 9.03
C PRO A 201 5.93 1.26 10.24
N ARG A 202 5.78 1.87 11.41
CA ARG A 202 5.36 1.19 12.63
C ARG A 202 3.88 0.79 12.56
N ALA A 203 3.02 1.68 12.13
CA ALA A 203 1.58 1.42 12.00
C ALA A 203 1.32 0.36 10.92
N HIS A 204 1.96 0.50 9.75
CA HIS A 204 1.76 -0.43 8.63
C HIS A 204 2.40 -1.81 8.89
N GLY A 205 3.49 -1.87 9.66
CA GLY A 205 4.07 -3.14 10.12
C GLY A 205 3.08 -3.97 10.95
N ILE A 206 2.22 -3.35 11.75
CA ILE A 206 1.15 -4.04 12.48
C ILE A 206 0.15 -4.66 11.51
N HIS A 207 -0.20 -3.96 10.43
CA HIS A 207 -1.08 -4.45 9.37
C HIS A 207 -0.52 -5.70 8.65
N HIS A 208 0.80 -5.85 8.56
CA HIS A 208 1.45 -7.02 7.98
C HIS A 208 1.69 -8.18 8.96
N SER A 209 1.17 -8.10 10.18
CA SER A 209 1.30 -9.14 11.21
C SER A 209 0.58 -10.44 10.83
N MET A 210 1.10 -11.58 11.30
CA MET A 210 0.40 -12.87 11.24
C MET A 210 -0.84 -12.93 12.14
N VAL A 211 -1.01 -12.02 13.09
CA VAL A 211 -2.19 -11.98 13.97
C VAL A 211 -3.36 -11.34 13.23
N ARG A 212 -4.45 -12.10 13.04
CA ARG A 212 -5.58 -11.70 12.20
C ARG A 212 -6.18 -10.34 12.59
N ALA A 213 -6.35 -10.08 13.88
CA ALA A 213 -6.90 -8.82 14.36
C ALA A 213 -5.99 -7.61 14.08
N GLU A 214 -4.68 -7.84 13.91
CA GLU A 214 -3.68 -6.83 13.53
C GLU A 214 -3.68 -6.61 12.02
N THR A 215 -3.74 -7.68 11.23
CA THR A 215 -3.86 -7.61 9.77
C THR A 215 -5.14 -6.90 9.34
N GLN A 216 -6.22 -7.01 10.13
CA GLN A 216 -7.50 -6.33 9.88
C GLN A 216 -7.54 -4.91 10.47
N SER A 217 -6.41 -4.20 10.52
CA SER A 217 -6.26 -2.83 11.02
C SER A 217 -5.31 -2.02 10.13
N ASN A 218 -5.24 -0.71 10.32
CA ASN A 218 -4.29 0.20 9.66
C ASN A 218 -4.30 0.09 8.12
N PHE A 219 -5.48 0.24 7.52
CA PHE A 219 -5.68 0.18 6.08
C PHE A 219 -5.32 1.48 5.33
N GLY A 220 -5.01 2.55 6.06
CA GLY A 220 -4.60 3.83 5.47
C GLY A 220 -3.40 3.67 4.53
N VAL A 221 -3.34 4.52 3.50
CA VAL A 221 -2.22 4.53 2.55
C VAL A 221 -1.39 5.80 2.72
N VAL A 222 -2.01 6.98 2.70
CA VAL A 222 -1.32 8.25 2.98
C VAL A 222 -1.73 8.75 4.36
N LEU A 223 -3.03 8.99 4.54
CA LEU A 223 -3.56 9.55 5.77
C LEU A 223 -4.06 8.45 6.72
N SER A 224 -3.65 8.50 7.98
CA SER A 224 -4.18 7.67 9.07
C SER A 224 -5.56 8.14 9.56
N LEU A 225 -6.04 9.27 9.04
CA LEU A 225 -7.35 9.86 9.35
C LEU A 225 -8.49 8.86 9.14
N TRP A 226 -8.44 8.09 8.05
CA TRP A 226 -9.48 7.13 7.69
C TRP A 226 -9.54 5.96 8.66
N ASP A 227 -8.39 5.47 9.11
CA ASP A 227 -8.34 4.44 10.15
C ASP A 227 -8.95 4.93 11.46
N ARG A 228 -8.77 6.20 11.81
CA ARG A 228 -9.42 6.80 12.99
C ARG A 228 -10.92 6.91 12.80
N LEU A 229 -11.37 7.42 11.65
CA LEU A 229 -12.77 7.58 11.33
C LEU A 229 -13.51 6.23 11.37
N HIS A 230 -12.90 5.18 10.84
CA HIS A 230 -13.48 3.84 10.77
C HIS A 230 -13.10 2.94 11.96
N ARG A 231 -12.37 3.46 12.97
CA ARG A 231 -11.92 2.73 14.17
C ARG A 231 -11.08 1.50 13.85
N THR A 232 -10.28 1.60 12.79
CA THR A 232 -9.32 0.56 12.38
C THR A 232 -7.88 0.90 12.75
N LEU A 233 -7.62 2.07 13.35
CA LEU A 233 -6.29 2.45 13.80
C LEU A 233 -5.85 1.61 15.01
N ARG A 234 -4.73 0.91 14.86
CA ARG A 234 -4.09 0.12 15.90
C ARG A 234 -2.62 0.49 16.01
N LEU A 235 -2.18 0.86 17.20
CA LEU A 235 -0.82 1.33 17.44
C LEU A 235 -0.16 0.66 18.64
N ASN A 236 -0.89 -0.17 19.37
CA ASN A 236 -0.50 -0.78 20.64
C ASN A 236 0.16 -2.16 20.47
N VAL A 237 1.01 -2.33 19.44
CA VAL A 237 1.75 -3.57 19.21
C VAL A 237 3.25 -3.27 19.16
N PRO A 238 4.05 -3.88 20.06
CA PRO A 238 5.50 -3.77 20.05
C PRO A 238 6.08 -4.29 18.73
N GLN A 239 7.02 -3.57 18.16
CA GLN A 239 7.59 -3.96 16.86
C GLN A 239 8.45 -5.23 16.96
N CYS A 240 9.02 -5.50 18.13
CA CYS A 240 9.80 -6.70 18.41
C CYS A 240 8.96 -7.98 18.42
N ASP A 241 7.68 -7.85 18.74
CA ASP A 241 6.77 -8.98 18.87
C ASP A 241 6.06 -9.29 17.54
N LEU A 242 6.26 -8.46 16.52
CA LEU A 242 5.64 -8.68 15.22
C LEU A 242 6.28 -9.85 14.50
N THR A 243 5.45 -10.82 14.12
CA THR A 243 5.79 -11.82 13.12
C THR A 243 5.07 -11.44 11.84
N ILE A 244 5.85 -11.11 10.80
CA ILE A 244 5.33 -10.64 9.50
C ILE A 244 4.96 -11.83 8.64
N GLY A 245 3.84 -11.74 7.92
CA GLY A 245 3.42 -12.74 6.94
C GLY A 245 1.99 -13.22 7.08
N VAL A 246 1.66 -14.26 6.32
CA VAL A 246 0.38 -15.01 6.39
C VAL A 246 0.64 -16.35 7.08
N PRO A 247 -0.09 -16.71 8.12
CA PRO A 247 0.21 -17.92 8.92
C PRO A 247 0.26 -19.20 8.11
N ALA A 248 -0.57 -19.32 7.08
CA ALA A 248 -0.62 -20.50 6.21
C ALA A 248 0.64 -20.70 5.33
N TYR A 249 1.51 -19.68 5.21
CA TYR A 249 2.68 -19.70 4.33
C TYR A 249 3.97 -19.27 5.06
N PRO A 250 4.35 -19.93 6.16
CA PRO A 250 5.47 -19.52 7.01
C PRO A 250 6.84 -19.94 6.45
N ASP A 251 6.88 -20.83 5.46
CA ASP A 251 8.12 -21.40 4.92
C ASP A 251 8.65 -20.55 3.75
N PRO A 252 9.97 -20.28 3.69
CA PRO A 252 10.60 -19.71 2.50
C PRO A 252 10.34 -20.46 1.21
N ALA A 253 10.10 -21.77 1.26
CA ALA A 253 9.72 -22.58 0.12
C ALA A 253 8.36 -22.19 -0.49
N ASP A 254 7.47 -21.60 0.31
CA ASP A 254 6.18 -21.08 -0.16
C ASP A 254 6.34 -19.74 -0.92
N GLN A 255 7.49 -19.10 -0.79
CA GLN A 255 7.77 -17.78 -1.32
C GLN A 255 8.44 -17.80 -2.70
N THR A 256 8.44 -18.93 -3.42
CA THR A 256 8.97 -18.96 -4.79
C THR A 256 8.09 -18.13 -5.73
N VAL A 257 8.70 -17.44 -6.69
CA VAL A 257 7.97 -16.56 -7.64
C VAL A 257 6.88 -17.36 -8.38
N ALA A 258 7.16 -18.58 -8.80
CA ALA A 258 6.19 -19.44 -9.48
C ALA A 258 4.96 -19.73 -8.59
N ARG A 259 5.17 -20.07 -7.30
CA ARG A 259 4.07 -20.28 -6.36
C ARG A 259 3.27 -19.00 -6.15
N LEU A 260 3.94 -17.86 -5.96
CA LEU A 260 3.28 -16.59 -5.72
C LEU A 260 2.46 -16.12 -6.94
N LEU A 261 2.89 -16.41 -8.16
CA LEU A 261 2.13 -16.10 -9.37
C LEU A 261 0.86 -16.96 -9.53
N VAL A 262 0.86 -18.19 -9.01
CA VAL A 262 -0.33 -19.04 -9.06
C VAL A 262 -1.17 -19.00 -7.78
N LEU A 263 -0.63 -18.42 -6.71
CA LEU A 263 -1.28 -18.35 -5.40
C LEU A 263 -2.72 -17.80 -5.46
N PRO A 264 -3.05 -16.76 -6.24
CA PRO A 264 -4.42 -16.27 -6.36
C PRO A 264 -5.44 -17.32 -6.82
N LEU A 265 -5.00 -18.33 -7.54
CA LEU A 265 -5.85 -19.42 -8.05
C LEU A 265 -6.05 -20.55 -7.02
N ALA A 266 -5.15 -20.65 -6.04
CA ALA A 266 -5.25 -21.66 -4.99
C ALA A 266 -6.43 -21.35 -4.04
N PRO A 267 -7.02 -22.37 -3.38
CA PRO A 267 -8.00 -22.16 -2.33
C PRO A 267 -7.52 -21.20 -1.24
N LEU A 268 -8.44 -20.60 -0.52
CA LEU A 268 -8.12 -19.84 0.68
C LEU A 268 -7.88 -20.81 1.83
N GLU A 269 -6.69 -20.74 2.39
CA GLU A 269 -6.33 -21.50 3.57
C GLU A 269 -6.95 -20.87 4.83
N PRO A 270 -7.21 -21.66 5.87
CA PRO A 270 -7.54 -21.16 7.19
C PRO A 270 -6.46 -20.20 7.70
N TRP A 271 -6.84 -19.25 8.56
CA TRP A 271 -5.90 -18.34 9.21
C TRP A 271 -5.19 -19.05 10.35
N ALA A 272 -4.38 -20.05 10.02
CA ALA A 272 -3.64 -20.90 10.94
C ALA A 272 -2.31 -21.30 10.32
N ARG A 273 -1.35 -21.68 11.15
CA ARG A 273 -0.10 -22.30 10.69
C ARG A 273 -0.35 -23.73 10.21
N PRO A 274 0.61 -24.35 9.49
CA PRO A 274 0.47 -25.73 9.04
C PRO A 274 0.27 -26.77 10.16
N ASP A 275 0.71 -26.45 11.38
CA ASP A 275 0.48 -27.27 12.58
C ASP A 275 -0.90 -27.06 13.22
N GLY A 276 -1.75 -26.22 12.62
CA GLY A 276 -3.09 -25.88 13.11
C GLY A 276 -3.10 -24.76 14.16
N SER A 277 -1.97 -24.27 14.63
CA SER A 277 -1.92 -23.19 15.62
C SER A 277 -2.34 -21.85 14.98
N VAL A 278 -3.18 -21.09 15.69
CA VAL A 278 -3.63 -19.75 15.29
C VAL A 278 -2.76 -18.72 15.99
N PRO A 279 -2.10 -17.81 15.24
CA PRO A 279 -1.33 -16.74 15.88
C PRO A 279 -2.27 -15.78 16.64
N GLU A 280 -1.98 -15.60 17.91
CA GLU A 280 -2.70 -14.69 18.79
C GLU A 280 -1.70 -13.81 19.56
N ARG A 281 -2.18 -12.67 20.02
CA ARG A 281 -1.44 -11.81 20.94
C ARG A 281 -2.27 -11.53 22.17
N ALA A 282 -1.65 -11.64 23.33
CA ALA A 282 -2.27 -11.22 24.56
C ALA A 282 -2.66 -9.73 24.48
N PRO A 283 -3.84 -9.34 24.96
CA PRO A 283 -4.23 -7.94 25.01
C PRO A 283 -3.19 -7.11 25.75
N THR A 284 -2.67 -6.05 25.10
CA THR A 284 -1.81 -5.09 25.78
C THR A 284 -2.60 -3.81 26.03
N THR A 285 -2.55 -3.32 27.26
CA THR A 285 -3.10 -2.02 27.67
C THR A 285 -2.12 -0.86 27.37
N THR A 286 -0.90 -1.20 27.00
CA THR A 286 0.20 -0.25 26.78
C THR A 286 -0.06 0.61 25.56
N SER A 287 -0.05 1.92 25.72
CA SER A 287 -0.21 2.87 24.62
C SER A 287 1.05 2.93 23.74
N LEU A 288 0.92 3.39 22.49
CA LEU A 288 2.07 3.64 21.60
C LEU A 288 3.14 4.52 22.27
N LEU A 289 2.69 5.39 23.17
CA LEU A 289 3.55 6.31 23.90
C LEU A 289 4.44 5.60 24.92
N GLU A 290 3.94 4.49 25.50
CA GLU A 290 4.62 3.67 26.49
C GLU A 290 5.46 2.56 25.83
N LEU A 291 4.98 1.93 24.74
CA LEU A 291 5.73 0.93 23.97
C LEU A 291 7.03 1.46 23.36
N ALA A 292 7.12 2.74 23.21
CA ALA A 292 8.29 3.40 22.65
C ALA A 292 9.39 3.67 23.69
N ALA A 293 9.10 3.52 24.98
CA ALA A 293 10.10 3.55 26.04
C ALA A 293 10.87 2.22 26.12
N ASP A 294 10.27 1.11 25.65
CA ASP A 294 10.92 -0.20 25.56
C ASP A 294 11.84 -0.22 24.33
N GLY A 295 12.93 0.55 24.43
CA GLY A 295 13.90 0.76 23.39
C GLY A 295 14.46 -0.55 22.82
N ASN A 296 14.78 -0.52 21.54
CA ASN A 296 15.64 -1.44 20.79
C ASN A 296 15.12 -2.87 20.62
N CYS A 297 14.41 -3.09 19.50
CA CYS A 297 14.44 -4.40 18.87
C CYS A 297 15.82 -4.73 18.30
#